data_26102931320fd6fd387817000ebda9aa
#
_entry.id   26102931320fd6fd387817000ebda9aa
#
_cell.length_a   1.000
_cell.length_b   1.000
_cell.length_c   1.000
_cell.angle_alpha   90.00
_cell.angle_beta   90.00
_cell.angle_gamma   90.00
#
_symmetry.space_group_name_H-M   'P 1'
#
loop_
_entity.id
_entity.type
_entity.pdbx_description
1 polymer ?
#
loop_
_entity_poly.entity_id
_entity_poly.type
_entity_poly.pdbx_seq_one_letter_code
_entity_poly.pdbx_strand_id
1 'polypeptide(L)'
;MGSKGQGGGAARGGSKSKAGAGGKGGAASRGGASGGGGKGPGRRAVLLGGTVAVAGTVVFARDELARLYWRLPGMQKKRVEGELDHKGAEWSAASRANWRRADRPDDYVIDRVVIHVVQGSYASALKVFKDPAHGAAAHYVVRKDGHVAQMIRELDVAFHAGNRDMNERSIGIEHEGFVDRPQDLTTAMYAASARLTADICARYGIPVDREHIIGHVEVPGTDHTDPGPHWDWKRYIALVRQERTRLG
;
A
#
# COMPACT_ATOMS: atom_id res chain seq x y z
N MET A 1 34.29 -50.22 14.13
CA MET A 1 32.98 -50.92 13.98
C MET A 1 31.97 -49.80 13.69
N GLY A 2 31.54 -49.49 12.56
CA GLY A 2 31.18 -50.26 11.37
C GLY A 2 29.66 -50.38 11.34
N SER A 3 28.94 -49.56 10.55
CA SER A 3 27.92 -50.03 9.66
C SER A 3 27.22 -48.87 8.95
N LYS A 4 27.24 -48.92 7.73
CA LYS A 4 26.66 -48.50 6.49
C LYS A 4 25.12 -48.78 6.40
N GLY A 5 24.42 -47.95 5.65
CA GLY A 5 23.12 -48.22 5.02
C GLY A 5 22.63 -46.94 4.34
N GLN A 6 22.66 -46.85 3.23
CA GLN A 6 22.30 -46.81 1.83
C GLN A 6 20.76 -46.90 1.58
N GLY A 7 20.32 -46.09 0.59
CA GLY A 7 19.14 -46.23 -0.25
C GLY A 7 18.19 -45.05 -0.10
N GLY A 8 17.91 -44.21 -1.07
CA GLY A 8 17.73 -44.37 -2.51
C GLY A 8 16.24 -44.19 -2.82
N GLY A 9 15.91 -43.23 -3.72
CA GLY A 9 14.55 -43.18 -4.26
C GLY A 9 14.14 -41.81 -4.85
N ALA A 10 14.50 -41.61 -6.10
CA ALA A 10 13.95 -40.55 -6.94
C ALA A 10 12.60 -40.99 -7.50
N ALA A 11 11.65 -40.08 -7.60
CA ALA A 11 10.53 -40.23 -8.53
C ALA A 11 10.17 -38.88 -9.14
N ARG A 12 10.46 -38.79 -10.43
CA ARG A 12 9.93 -37.78 -11.36
C ARG A 12 8.51 -38.12 -11.74
N GLY A 13 7.63 -37.13 -11.83
CA GLY A 13 6.31 -37.25 -12.42
C GLY A 13 5.93 -35.94 -13.14
N GLY A 14 6.28 -35.86 -14.41
CA GLY A 14 5.77 -34.84 -15.30
C GLY A 14 4.39 -35.25 -15.84
N SER A 15 3.51 -34.31 -16.01
CA SER A 15 2.31 -34.48 -16.82
C SER A 15 2.11 -33.22 -17.70
N LYS A 16 2.28 -33.46 -19.00
CA LYS A 16 1.84 -32.59 -20.11
C LYS A 16 0.43 -32.98 -20.50
N SER A 17 -0.40 -32.03 -20.82
CA SER A 17 -1.48 -32.13 -21.82
C SER A 17 -2.28 -30.82 -21.81
N LYS A 18 -2.83 -30.30 -22.81
CA LYS A 18 -2.90 -30.42 -24.26
C LYS A 18 -3.76 -29.23 -24.70
N ALA A 19 -3.36 -28.61 -25.78
CA ALA A 19 -4.12 -27.60 -26.49
C ALA A 19 -5.38 -28.20 -27.14
N GLY A 20 -6.45 -27.42 -27.21
CA GLY A 20 -7.63 -27.70 -28.00
C GLY A 20 -8.13 -26.42 -28.67
N ALA A 21 -7.91 -26.38 -29.98
CA ALA A 21 -8.43 -25.35 -30.87
C ALA A 21 -9.78 -25.79 -31.48
N GLY A 22 -10.59 -24.80 -31.90
CA GLY A 22 -11.52 -25.01 -33.00
C GLY A 22 -12.95 -24.59 -32.73
N GLY A 23 -13.45 -23.72 -33.64
CA GLY A 23 -14.87 -23.61 -33.91
C GLY A 23 -15.29 -22.27 -34.49
N LYS A 24 -15.23 -22.16 -35.82
CA LYS A 24 -15.78 -21.09 -36.68
C LYS A 24 -17.30 -21.26 -36.90
N GLY A 25 -17.94 -20.15 -37.22
CA GLY A 25 -19.25 -20.08 -37.93
C GLY A 25 -20.08 -18.95 -37.32
N GLY A 26 -20.45 -17.92 -37.96
CA GLY A 26 -20.88 -17.67 -39.34
C GLY A 26 -22.37 -17.40 -39.34
N ALA A 27 -22.78 -16.19 -39.63
CA ALA A 27 -23.77 -15.82 -40.65
C ALA A 27 -24.53 -14.52 -40.34
N ALA A 28 -24.52 -13.69 -41.33
CA ALA A 28 -25.28 -12.43 -41.45
C ALA A 28 -26.74 -12.69 -41.84
N SER A 29 -27.65 -11.81 -41.42
CA SER A 29 -28.87 -11.56 -42.19
C SER A 29 -29.27 -10.08 -42.14
N ARG A 30 -29.48 -9.57 -43.31
CA ARG A 30 -30.01 -8.24 -43.65
C ARG A 30 -31.56 -8.22 -43.60
N GLY A 31 -32.10 -7.05 -43.38
CA GLY A 31 -33.47 -6.64 -43.70
C GLY A 31 -34.07 -5.82 -42.58
N GLY A 32 -34.59 -4.68 -42.75
CA GLY A 32 -35.27 -3.92 -43.73
C GLY A 32 -35.85 -2.69 -43.06
N ALA A 33 -35.90 -1.58 -43.76
CA ALA A 33 -36.40 -0.29 -43.33
C ALA A 33 -37.92 -0.25 -43.19
N SER A 34 -38.46 0.55 -42.24
CA SER A 34 -39.66 1.34 -42.47
C SER A 34 -39.75 2.46 -41.42
N GLY A 35 -40.11 3.65 -41.88
CA GLY A 35 -40.13 4.90 -41.17
C GLY A 35 -41.35 5.08 -40.26
N GLY A 36 -41.22 6.01 -39.35
CA GLY A 36 -42.30 6.52 -38.51
C GLY A 36 -41.81 7.74 -37.74
N GLY A 37 -42.29 8.92 -38.14
CA GLY A 37 -41.96 10.18 -37.50
C GLY A 37 -42.51 10.26 -36.09
N GLY A 38 -41.69 10.71 -35.16
CA GLY A 38 -42.06 10.98 -33.78
C GLY A 38 -41.23 12.15 -33.22
N LYS A 39 -41.92 13.18 -32.84
CA LYS A 39 -41.49 14.47 -32.31
C LYS A 39 -40.35 14.33 -31.29
N GLY A 40 -39.27 15.07 -31.50
CA GLY A 40 -38.11 15.11 -30.60
C GLY A 40 -38.44 15.63 -29.18
N PRO A 41 -37.84 15.08 -28.13
CA PRO A 41 -37.95 15.61 -26.80
C PRO A 41 -37.15 16.90 -26.67
N GLY A 42 -37.75 17.86 -25.99
CA GLY A 42 -37.30 19.23 -25.88
C GLY A 42 -35.90 19.42 -25.34
N ARG A 43 -35.27 20.47 -25.77
CA ARG A 43 -33.91 20.97 -25.52
C ARG A 43 -33.53 21.22 -24.04
N ARG A 44 -34.27 20.74 -23.02
CA ARG A 44 -33.99 21.00 -21.62
C ARG A 44 -33.25 19.90 -20.84
N ALA A 45 -33.07 18.70 -21.42
CA ALA A 45 -32.41 17.57 -20.71
C ALA A 45 -30.88 17.47 -20.96
N VAL A 46 -30.32 18.25 -21.89
CA VAL A 46 -28.92 18.14 -22.29
C VAL A 46 -27.97 19.04 -21.44
N LEU A 47 -28.52 20.03 -20.70
CA LEU A 47 -27.71 20.98 -19.94
C LEU A 47 -27.28 20.51 -18.52
N LEU A 48 -27.92 19.48 -17.96
CA LEU A 48 -27.55 18.98 -16.64
C LEU A 48 -26.47 17.87 -16.65
N GLY A 49 -26.32 17.16 -17.77
CA GLY A 49 -25.26 16.13 -17.89
C GLY A 49 -23.90 16.70 -18.27
N GLY A 50 -23.87 17.86 -18.95
CA GLY A 50 -22.62 18.46 -19.40
C GLY A 50 -21.79 19.15 -18.29
N THR A 51 -22.45 19.67 -17.27
CA THR A 51 -21.76 20.37 -16.16
C THR A 51 -21.03 19.44 -15.20
N VAL A 52 -21.53 18.23 -14.97
CA VAL A 52 -20.86 17.23 -14.09
C VAL A 52 -19.63 16.64 -14.80
N ALA A 53 -19.69 16.38 -16.09
CA ALA A 53 -18.55 15.88 -16.86
C ALA A 53 -17.42 16.94 -16.97
N VAL A 54 -17.76 18.22 -17.15
CA VAL A 54 -16.76 19.30 -17.22
C VAL A 54 -16.10 19.53 -15.87
N ALA A 55 -16.85 19.50 -14.76
CA ALA A 55 -16.27 19.65 -13.42
C ALA A 55 -15.33 18.48 -13.07
N GLY A 56 -15.70 17.24 -13.39
CA GLY A 56 -14.84 16.06 -13.21
C GLY A 56 -13.56 16.14 -14.03
N THR A 57 -13.66 16.56 -15.30
CA THR A 57 -12.50 16.68 -16.19
C THR A 57 -11.54 17.79 -15.75
N VAL A 58 -12.07 18.90 -15.22
CA VAL A 58 -11.24 20.01 -14.70
C VAL A 58 -10.51 19.61 -13.42
N VAL A 59 -11.15 18.86 -12.53
CA VAL A 59 -10.50 18.36 -11.31
C VAL A 59 -9.39 17.38 -11.65
N PHE A 60 -9.63 16.40 -12.52
CA PHE A 60 -8.60 15.45 -12.99
C PHE A 60 -7.42 16.16 -13.68
N ALA A 61 -7.68 17.13 -14.54
CA ALA A 61 -6.63 17.89 -15.20
C ALA A 61 -5.79 18.72 -14.22
N ARG A 62 -6.41 19.27 -13.17
CA ARG A 62 -5.73 20.05 -12.13
C ARG A 62 -4.77 19.17 -11.31
N ASP A 63 -5.20 17.98 -10.92
CA ASP A 63 -4.38 17.05 -10.14
C ASP A 63 -3.21 16.51 -10.96
N GLU A 64 -3.42 16.19 -12.24
CA GLU A 64 -2.34 15.78 -13.14
C GLU A 64 -1.34 16.91 -13.41
N LEU A 65 -1.80 18.15 -13.56
CA LEU A 65 -0.93 19.32 -13.71
C LEU A 65 -0.14 19.60 -12.45
N ALA A 66 -0.75 19.46 -11.26
CA ALA A 66 -0.05 19.59 -9.99
C ALA A 66 1.06 18.54 -9.87
N ARG A 67 0.77 17.27 -10.21
CA ARG A 67 1.77 16.17 -10.22
C ARG A 67 2.92 16.45 -11.19
N LEU A 68 2.65 17.02 -12.36
CA LEU A 68 3.67 17.42 -13.34
C LEU A 68 4.54 18.56 -12.81
N TYR A 69 3.93 19.56 -12.16
CA TYR A 69 4.63 20.69 -11.59
C TYR A 69 5.71 20.26 -10.58
N TRP A 70 5.38 19.35 -9.65
CA TRP A 70 6.33 18.85 -8.66
C TRP A 70 7.45 17.97 -9.24
N ARG A 71 7.30 17.48 -10.49
CA ARG A 71 8.35 16.74 -11.20
C ARG A 71 9.38 17.65 -11.88
N LEU A 72 9.11 18.93 -11.99
CA LEU A 72 10.05 19.87 -12.61
C LEU A 72 11.31 20.05 -11.75
N PRO A 73 12.51 20.14 -12.35
CA PRO A 73 13.73 20.42 -11.63
C PRO A 73 13.62 21.72 -10.81
N GLY A 74 14.01 21.68 -9.55
CA GLY A 74 13.97 22.83 -8.65
C GLY A 74 12.66 23.05 -7.90
N MET A 75 11.56 22.39 -8.29
CA MET A 75 10.27 22.46 -7.57
C MET A 75 10.15 21.43 -6.46
N GLN A 76 11.01 20.43 -6.45
CA GLN A 76 10.98 19.35 -5.49
C GLN A 76 11.43 19.80 -4.10
N LYS A 77 10.78 19.26 -3.05
CA LYS A 77 11.19 19.50 -1.67
C LYS A 77 12.66 19.10 -1.46
N LYS A 78 13.38 19.91 -0.72
CA LYS A 78 14.75 19.58 -0.32
C LYS A 78 14.75 18.31 0.50
N ARG A 79 15.75 17.45 0.29
CA ARG A 79 16.00 16.23 1.07
C ARG A 79 17.25 16.46 1.91
N VAL A 80 17.12 16.18 3.19
CA VAL A 80 18.26 16.06 4.09
C VAL A 80 18.42 14.58 4.38
N GLU A 81 19.60 14.05 4.14
CA GLU A 81 19.88 12.65 4.41
C GLU A 81 19.79 12.38 5.92
N GLY A 82 19.10 11.31 6.30
CA GLY A 82 18.89 10.97 7.70
C GLY A 82 17.86 11.82 8.44
N GLU A 83 17.20 12.76 7.77
CA GLU A 83 16.11 13.53 8.37
C GLU A 83 14.94 12.61 8.73
N LEU A 84 14.43 12.75 9.96
CA LEU A 84 13.35 11.94 10.50
C LEU A 84 12.01 12.68 10.42
N ASP A 85 10.97 11.97 9.98
CA ASP A 85 9.59 12.44 10.06
C ASP A 85 8.99 12.16 11.44
N HIS A 86 9.38 11.03 12.08
CA HIS A 86 9.02 10.68 13.45
C HIS A 86 10.26 10.79 14.36
N LYS A 87 10.23 11.71 15.34
CA LYS A 87 11.37 12.01 16.22
C LYS A 87 11.83 10.82 17.08
N GLY A 88 10.96 9.82 17.30
CA GLY A 88 11.26 8.61 18.07
C GLY A 88 11.91 7.49 17.25
N ALA A 89 12.16 7.70 15.96
CA ALA A 89 12.75 6.70 15.07
C ALA A 89 14.26 6.87 14.93
N GLU A 90 14.95 5.80 14.52
CA GLU A 90 16.33 5.79 14.05
C GLU A 90 16.36 5.67 12.53
N TRP A 91 17.18 6.46 11.85
CA TRP A 91 17.29 6.40 10.40
C TRP A 91 18.07 5.15 9.96
N SER A 92 17.47 4.37 9.04
CA SER A 92 18.05 3.17 8.46
C SER A 92 17.63 3.02 7.01
N ALA A 93 18.26 3.76 6.10
CA ALA A 93 17.83 3.92 4.72
C ALA A 93 17.57 2.60 3.98
N ALA A 94 16.40 2.47 3.35
CA ALA A 94 16.10 1.42 2.39
C ALA A 94 16.83 1.63 1.06
N SER A 95 17.00 0.56 0.28
CA SER A 95 17.53 0.66 -1.09
C SER A 95 16.67 1.58 -1.95
N ARG A 96 17.31 2.39 -2.79
CA ARG A 96 16.66 3.26 -3.78
C ARG A 96 15.78 2.50 -4.80
N ALA A 97 16.03 1.23 -5.00
CA ALA A 97 15.23 0.38 -5.87
C ALA A 97 13.85 0.04 -5.28
N ASN A 98 13.66 0.18 -3.95
CA ASN A 98 12.49 -0.30 -3.22
C ASN A 98 11.47 0.81 -2.94
N TRP A 99 11.66 2.01 -3.48
CA TRP A 99 10.80 3.16 -3.32
C TRP A 99 10.96 4.17 -4.45
N ARG A 100 10.04 5.11 -4.56
CA ARG A 100 10.04 6.15 -5.59
C ARG A 100 10.01 7.52 -4.95
N ARG A 101 10.83 8.44 -5.48
CA ARG A 101 10.80 9.85 -5.08
C ARG A 101 9.43 10.45 -5.41
N ALA A 102 8.90 11.21 -4.46
CA ALA A 102 7.67 11.98 -4.55
C ALA A 102 7.81 13.25 -3.72
N ASP A 103 6.77 14.07 -3.65
CA ASP A 103 6.70 15.26 -2.81
C ASP A 103 5.36 15.31 -2.06
N ARG A 104 4.99 14.16 -1.47
CA ARG A 104 3.74 14.02 -0.72
C ARG A 104 3.67 15.01 0.46
N PRO A 105 2.51 15.50 0.86
CA PRO A 105 1.18 15.22 0.28
C PRO A 105 0.81 16.09 -0.93
N ASP A 106 1.74 16.87 -1.50
CA ASP A 106 1.43 17.85 -2.55
C ASP A 106 1.15 17.19 -3.91
N ASP A 107 1.86 16.08 -4.23
CA ASP A 107 1.64 15.30 -5.45
C ASP A 107 0.68 14.11 -5.27
N TYR A 108 0.66 13.49 -4.09
CA TYR A 108 -0.23 12.39 -3.72
C TYR A 108 -0.69 12.58 -2.26
N VAL A 109 -2.00 12.65 -2.05
CA VAL A 109 -2.59 12.74 -0.71
C VAL A 109 -2.18 11.51 0.11
N ILE A 110 -1.80 11.71 1.37
CA ILE A 110 -1.60 10.63 2.33
C ILE A 110 -2.85 10.55 3.21
N ASP A 111 -3.67 9.52 3.03
CA ASP A 111 -4.94 9.33 3.72
C ASP A 111 -5.10 7.93 4.35
N ARG A 112 -4.05 7.11 4.31
CA ARG A 112 -4.06 5.75 4.86
C ARG A 112 -2.78 5.43 5.62
N VAL A 113 -2.90 4.58 6.64
CA VAL A 113 -1.79 3.86 7.27
C VAL A 113 -2.04 2.36 7.07
N VAL A 114 -1.04 1.65 6.55
CA VAL A 114 -1.11 0.21 6.34
C VAL A 114 -0.20 -0.50 7.35
N ILE A 115 -0.79 -1.38 8.12
CA ILE A 115 -0.13 -2.18 9.16
C ILE A 115 0.27 -3.53 8.58
N HIS A 116 1.57 -3.86 8.73
CA HIS A 116 2.18 -5.09 8.26
C HIS A 116 2.83 -5.87 9.40
N VAL A 117 3.11 -7.15 9.14
CA VAL A 117 4.00 -8.01 9.96
C VAL A 117 5.02 -8.64 9.03
N VAL A 118 6.31 -8.45 9.32
CA VAL A 118 7.45 -8.79 8.43
C VAL A 118 7.62 -10.28 8.18
N GLN A 119 6.91 -11.17 8.88
CA GLN A 119 7.11 -12.63 8.86
C GLN A 119 8.57 -13.03 9.16
N GLY A 120 9.18 -12.34 10.13
CA GLY A 120 10.59 -12.51 10.47
C GLY A 120 11.07 -11.61 11.59
N SER A 121 12.39 -11.53 11.75
CA SER A 121 13.03 -10.65 12.71
C SER A 121 13.19 -9.22 12.17
N TYR A 122 13.28 -8.25 13.09
CA TYR A 122 13.61 -6.86 12.78
C TYR A 122 14.89 -6.75 11.93
N ALA A 123 15.96 -7.45 12.30
CA ALA A 123 17.22 -7.42 11.56
C ALA A 123 17.06 -7.98 10.12
N SER A 124 16.25 -9.03 9.93
CA SER A 124 15.99 -9.58 8.60
C SER A 124 15.18 -8.60 7.74
N ALA A 125 14.19 -7.91 8.30
CA ALA A 125 13.43 -6.88 7.59
C ALA A 125 14.34 -5.74 7.09
N LEU A 126 15.18 -5.18 7.98
CA LEU A 126 16.13 -4.14 7.58
C LEU A 126 17.09 -4.61 6.47
N LYS A 127 17.60 -5.84 6.56
CA LYS A 127 18.48 -6.42 5.54
C LYS A 127 17.78 -6.53 4.18
N VAL A 128 16.56 -7.06 4.17
CA VAL A 128 15.77 -7.26 2.96
C VAL A 128 15.40 -5.92 2.33
N PHE A 129 14.99 -4.92 3.10
CA PHE A 129 14.64 -3.60 2.58
C PHE A 129 15.85 -2.80 2.08
N LYS A 130 17.06 -3.14 2.50
CA LYS A 130 18.32 -2.61 1.95
C LYS A 130 18.79 -3.31 0.70
N ASP A 131 18.25 -4.48 0.37
CA ASP A 131 18.59 -5.21 -0.84
C ASP A 131 17.87 -4.62 -2.07
N PRO A 132 18.60 -4.12 -3.08
CA PRO A 132 17.99 -3.57 -4.29
C PRO A 132 17.25 -4.61 -5.13
N ALA A 133 17.53 -5.90 -4.97
CA ALA A 133 16.87 -6.98 -5.70
C ALA A 133 15.48 -7.31 -5.11
N HIS A 134 15.17 -6.86 -3.89
CA HIS A 134 13.90 -7.18 -3.25
C HIS A 134 12.70 -6.47 -3.89
N GLY A 135 12.87 -5.22 -4.31
CA GLY A 135 11.83 -4.47 -5.02
C GLY A 135 10.69 -3.91 -4.13
N ALA A 136 10.78 -4.07 -2.79
CA ALA A 136 9.78 -3.58 -1.83
C ALA A 136 10.44 -3.11 -0.53
N ALA A 137 9.83 -2.14 0.16
CA ALA A 137 10.16 -1.70 1.51
C ALA A 137 9.02 -0.86 2.10
N ALA A 138 8.90 -0.82 3.43
CA ALA A 138 8.00 0.07 4.15
C ALA A 138 8.70 1.35 4.62
N HIS A 139 7.92 2.35 5.05
CA HIS A 139 8.45 3.58 5.61
C HIS A 139 9.09 3.36 6.97
N TYR A 140 8.48 2.49 7.78
CA TYR A 140 8.90 2.21 9.15
C TYR A 140 8.94 0.71 9.43
N VAL A 141 9.82 0.33 10.38
CA VAL A 141 9.86 -1.01 10.97
C VAL A 141 9.88 -0.86 12.49
N VAL A 142 8.94 -1.52 13.17
CA VAL A 142 8.80 -1.52 14.64
C VAL A 142 9.25 -2.87 15.19
N ARG A 143 10.22 -2.83 16.12
CA ARG A 143 10.77 -4.00 16.82
C ARG A 143 9.90 -4.39 18.01
N LYS A 144 10.01 -5.64 18.47
CA LYS A 144 9.24 -6.17 19.62
C LYS A 144 9.39 -5.36 20.91
N ASP A 145 10.53 -4.73 21.14
CA ASP A 145 10.79 -3.88 22.30
C ASP A 145 10.31 -2.43 22.15
N GLY A 146 9.71 -2.10 20.99
CA GLY A 146 9.20 -0.77 20.70
C GLY A 146 10.21 0.15 20.02
N HIS A 147 11.41 -0.30 19.68
CA HIS A 147 12.32 0.48 18.83
C HIS A 147 11.76 0.65 17.42
N VAL A 148 11.90 1.84 16.84
CA VAL A 148 11.38 2.19 15.53
C VAL A 148 12.52 2.57 14.60
N ALA A 149 12.62 1.91 13.43
CA ALA A 149 13.43 2.40 12.33
C ALA A 149 12.57 3.14 11.32
N GLN A 150 13.06 4.29 10.83
CA GLN A 150 12.54 4.95 9.64
C GLN A 150 13.46 4.63 8.46
N MET A 151 12.90 4.04 7.40
CA MET A 151 13.67 3.57 6.26
C MET A 151 13.46 4.40 4.99
N ILE A 152 12.33 5.05 4.88
CA ILE A 152 11.94 5.91 3.75
C ILE A 152 11.25 7.14 4.35
N ARG A 153 11.49 8.32 3.77
CA ARG A 153 10.79 9.55 4.16
C ARG A 153 9.31 9.43 3.79
N GLU A 154 8.44 9.94 4.65
CA GLU A 154 6.99 9.91 4.41
C GLU A 154 6.57 10.66 3.14
N LEU A 155 7.36 11.66 2.72
CA LEU A 155 7.14 12.39 1.48
C LEU A 155 7.44 11.56 0.21
N ASP A 156 8.13 10.43 0.33
CA ASP A 156 8.42 9.52 -0.78
C ASP A 156 7.46 8.31 -0.77
N VAL A 157 7.32 7.62 -1.91
CA VAL A 157 6.42 6.47 -2.05
C VAL A 157 7.17 5.18 -1.83
N ALA A 158 6.94 4.52 -0.71
CA ALA A 158 7.44 3.17 -0.43
C ALA A 158 6.65 2.12 -1.22
N PHE A 159 7.30 1.02 -1.62
CA PHE A 159 6.64 -0.10 -2.31
C PHE A 159 6.34 -1.20 -1.28
N HIS A 160 5.25 -1.05 -0.52
CA HIS A 160 4.93 -1.95 0.58
C HIS A 160 3.60 -2.69 0.46
N ALA A 161 2.67 -2.19 -0.38
CA ALA A 161 1.30 -2.68 -0.39
C ALA A 161 0.96 -3.56 -1.61
N GLY A 162 1.93 -3.84 -2.51
CA GLY A 162 1.67 -4.57 -3.75
C GLY A 162 0.66 -3.89 -4.70
N ASN A 163 0.12 -2.75 -4.31
CA ASN A 163 -0.89 -1.98 -5.03
C ASN A 163 -0.38 -0.54 -5.20
N ARG A 164 -0.38 -0.06 -6.45
CA ARG A 164 0.19 1.25 -6.77
C ARG A 164 -0.55 2.40 -6.12
N ASP A 165 -1.87 2.42 -6.19
CA ASP A 165 -2.70 3.47 -5.58
C ASP A 165 -2.49 3.50 -4.06
N MET A 166 -2.49 2.33 -3.42
CA MET A 166 -2.25 2.22 -1.98
C MET A 166 -0.83 2.67 -1.60
N ASN A 167 0.21 2.31 -2.37
CA ASN A 167 1.57 2.80 -2.15
C ASN A 167 1.66 4.33 -2.23
N GLU A 168 0.96 4.95 -3.19
CA GLU A 168 0.96 6.40 -3.41
C GLU A 168 0.28 7.18 -2.28
N ARG A 169 -0.76 6.61 -1.65
CA ARG A 169 -1.61 7.29 -0.68
C ARG A 169 -1.45 6.84 0.77
N SER A 170 -0.52 5.95 1.07
CA SER A 170 -0.36 5.43 2.43
C SER A 170 1.06 5.52 2.99
N ILE A 171 1.13 5.37 4.32
CA ILE A 171 2.36 5.10 5.06
C ILE A 171 2.32 3.65 5.52
N GLY A 172 3.29 2.82 5.11
CA GLY A 172 3.43 1.44 5.54
C GLY A 172 4.28 1.32 6.79
N ILE A 173 3.80 0.57 7.78
CA ILE A 173 4.47 0.28 9.04
C ILE A 173 4.57 -1.24 9.22
N GLU A 174 5.78 -1.75 9.20
CA GLU A 174 6.10 -3.15 9.45
C GLU A 174 6.33 -3.43 10.92
N HIS A 175 5.93 -4.61 11.37
CA HIS A 175 6.11 -5.06 12.76
C HIS A 175 6.89 -6.37 12.79
N GLU A 176 7.92 -6.43 13.63
CA GLU A 176 8.70 -7.65 13.84
C GLU A 176 7.81 -8.79 14.35
N GLY A 177 7.90 -9.97 13.74
CA GLY A 177 7.19 -11.17 14.20
C GLY A 177 6.56 -11.96 13.07
N PHE A 178 5.64 -12.84 13.46
CA PHE A 178 4.91 -13.73 12.56
C PHE A 178 3.40 -13.65 12.84
N VAL A 179 2.58 -13.73 11.81
CA VAL A 179 1.11 -13.61 11.90
C VAL A 179 0.46 -14.73 12.73
N ASP A 180 1.11 -15.90 12.82
CA ASP A 180 0.68 -17.07 13.59
C ASP A 180 1.22 -17.13 15.03
N ARG A 181 2.01 -16.09 15.45
CA ARG A 181 2.67 -16.04 16.76
C ARG A 181 2.20 -14.85 17.59
N PRO A 182 1.09 -14.97 18.34
CA PRO A 182 0.55 -13.88 19.14
C PRO A 182 1.52 -13.35 20.20
N GLN A 183 2.46 -14.17 20.69
CA GLN A 183 3.51 -13.77 21.64
C GLN A 183 4.51 -12.76 21.03
N ASP A 184 4.60 -12.66 19.72
CA ASP A 184 5.44 -11.68 19.03
C ASP A 184 4.84 -10.27 19.08
N LEU A 185 3.53 -10.16 19.25
CA LEU A 185 2.78 -8.90 19.29
C LEU A 185 2.83 -8.28 20.71
N THR A 186 3.97 -7.73 21.07
CA THR A 186 4.23 -7.24 22.43
C THR A 186 3.53 -5.92 22.75
N THR A 187 3.36 -5.64 24.06
CA THR A 187 2.81 -4.36 24.52
C THR A 187 3.71 -3.18 24.14
N ALA A 188 5.02 -3.35 24.18
CA ALA A 188 5.98 -2.31 23.80
C ALA A 188 5.87 -1.96 22.30
N MET A 189 5.76 -2.97 21.43
CA MET A 189 5.52 -2.80 20.00
C MET A 189 4.21 -2.04 19.74
N TYR A 190 3.10 -2.47 20.32
CA TYR A 190 1.80 -1.77 20.17
C TYR A 190 1.88 -0.32 20.61
N ALA A 191 2.51 -0.03 21.75
CA ALA A 191 2.65 1.33 22.27
C ALA A 191 3.49 2.22 21.35
N ALA A 192 4.62 1.70 20.85
CA ALA A 192 5.50 2.45 19.94
C ALA A 192 4.81 2.69 18.59
N SER A 193 4.20 1.66 18.03
CA SER A 193 3.46 1.75 16.76
C SER A 193 2.25 2.70 16.87
N ALA A 194 1.54 2.69 17.99
CA ALA A 194 0.41 3.60 18.20
C ALA A 194 0.85 5.07 18.28
N ARG A 195 1.97 5.38 18.94
CA ARG A 195 2.57 6.73 18.94
C ARG A 195 2.95 7.19 17.54
N LEU A 196 3.66 6.33 16.80
CA LEU A 196 4.03 6.60 15.41
C LEU A 196 2.79 6.86 14.53
N THR A 197 1.79 5.98 14.62
CA THR A 197 0.54 6.12 13.84
C THR A 197 -0.23 7.38 14.23
N ALA A 198 -0.27 7.75 15.52
CA ALA A 198 -0.89 8.99 15.99
C ALA A 198 -0.18 10.24 15.42
N ASP A 199 1.17 10.24 15.39
CA ASP A 199 1.96 11.30 14.75
C ASP A 199 1.63 11.45 13.27
N ILE A 200 1.59 10.32 12.52
CA ILE A 200 1.24 10.30 11.10
C ILE A 200 -0.19 10.84 10.90
N CYS A 201 -1.16 10.33 11.66
CA CYS A 201 -2.55 10.78 11.59
C CYS A 201 -2.70 12.28 11.91
N ALA A 202 -1.92 12.79 12.88
CA ALA A 202 -1.88 14.21 13.22
C ALA A 202 -1.35 15.06 12.06
N ARG A 203 -0.24 14.62 11.47
CA ARG A 203 0.49 15.36 10.42
C ARG A 203 -0.32 15.48 9.13
N TYR A 204 -1.03 14.42 8.76
CA TYR A 204 -1.75 14.34 7.48
C TYR A 204 -3.28 14.47 7.62
N GLY A 205 -3.80 14.71 8.81
CA GLY A 205 -5.24 14.83 9.03
C GLY A 205 -6.01 13.51 8.83
N ILE A 206 -5.36 12.35 9.01
CA ILE A 206 -5.97 11.05 8.82
C ILE A 206 -6.89 10.73 10.01
N PRO A 207 -8.17 10.35 9.78
CA PRO A 207 -9.06 9.89 10.84
C PRO A 207 -8.51 8.63 11.54
N VAL A 208 -8.69 8.56 12.88
CA VAL A 208 -8.25 7.39 13.66
C VAL A 208 -9.38 6.38 13.74
N ASP A 209 -9.54 5.61 12.69
CA ASP A 209 -10.56 4.56 12.54
C ASP A 209 -10.04 3.40 11.67
N ARG A 210 -10.92 2.38 11.46
CA ARG A 210 -10.59 1.19 10.67
C ARG A 210 -10.75 1.38 9.15
N GLU A 211 -11.29 2.50 8.71
CA GLU A 211 -11.35 2.82 7.28
C GLU A 211 -10.01 3.38 6.78
N HIS A 212 -9.27 4.06 7.68
CA HIS A 212 -8.03 4.77 7.34
C HIS A 212 -6.77 4.08 7.88
N ILE A 213 -6.87 3.30 8.95
CA ILE A 213 -5.78 2.49 9.50
C ILE A 213 -6.13 1.02 9.26
N ILE A 214 -5.56 0.44 8.21
CA ILE A 214 -5.91 -0.88 7.68
C ILE A 214 -4.75 -1.87 7.79
N GLY A 215 -5.06 -3.17 7.68
CA GLY A 215 -4.06 -4.21 7.50
C GLY A 215 -3.73 -4.43 6.02
N HIS A 216 -2.59 -5.02 5.73
CA HIS A 216 -2.21 -5.37 4.36
C HIS A 216 -3.26 -6.28 3.70
N VAL A 217 -3.84 -7.22 4.46
CA VAL A 217 -4.93 -8.10 4.03
C VAL A 217 -6.16 -7.36 3.47
N GLU A 218 -6.32 -6.07 3.80
CA GLU A 218 -7.46 -5.25 3.35
C GLU A 218 -7.12 -4.41 2.10
N VAL A 219 -5.89 -4.51 1.60
CA VAL A 219 -5.48 -3.80 0.37
C VAL A 219 -6.12 -4.45 -0.86
N PRO A 220 -6.76 -3.70 -1.76
CA PRO A 220 -7.39 -4.27 -2.94
C PRO A 220 -6.43 -5.07 -3.82
N GLY A 221 -6.77 -6.33 -4.11
CA GLY A 221 -5.99 -7.22 -4.99
C GLY A 221 -4.79 -7.89 -4.34
N THR A 222 -4.61 -7.74 -3.02
CA THR A 222 -3.55 -8.44 -2.27
C THR A 222 -3.88 -9.92 -2.08
N ASP A 223 -2.84 -10.75 -2.00
CA ASP A 223 -2.89 -12.13 -1.49
C ASP A 223 -2.23 -12.27 -0.11
N HIS A 224 -1.81 -11.15 0.47
CA HIS A 224 -1.21 -11.07 1.79
C HIS A 224 -2.25 -11.25 2.91
N THR A 225 -1.82 -11.80 4.04
CA THR A 225 -2.68 -12.10 5.20
C THR A 225 -2.32 -11.30 6.44
N ASP A 226 -1.23 -10.54 6.40
CA ASP A 226 -0.76 -9.71 7.52
C ASP A 226 -1.66 -8.46 7.74
N PRO A 227 -1.74 -8.00 8.98
CA PRO A 227 -1.00 -8.37 10.17
C PRO A 227 -1.51 -9.66 10.86
N GLY A 228 -2.45 -10.36 10.27
CA GLY A 228 -2.98 -11.63 10.73
C GLY A 228 -4.10 -11.54 11.78
N PRO A 229 -4.70 -12.68 12.14
CA PRO A 229 -5.89 -12.73 13.00
C PRO A 229 -5.60 -12.38 14.47
N HIS A 230 -4.34 -12.41 14.89
CA HIS A 230 -3.93 -12.12 16.27
C HIS A 230 -3.66 -10.62 16.50
N TRP A 231 -3.67 -9.79 15.46
CA TRP A 231 -3.56 -8.34 15.62
C TRP A 231 -4.82 -7.78 16.29
N ASP A 232 -4.68 -7.24 17.50
CA ASP A 232 -5.79 -6.69 18.27
C ASP A 232 -6.13 -5.26 17.78
N TRP A 233 -6.97 -5.18 16.78
CA TRP A 233 -7.42 -3.92 16.20
C TRP A 233 -8.13 -3.01 17.18
N LYS A 234 -8.96 -3.56 18.08
CA LYS A 234 -9.69 -2.77 19.09
C LYS A 234 -8.72 -2.07 20.03
N ARG A 235 -7.75 -2.83 20.54
CA ARG A 235 -6.68 -2.31 21.37
C ARG A 235 -5.82 -1.30 20.62
N TYR A 236 -5.43 -1.60 19.39
CA TYR A 236 -4.55 -0.75 18.59
C TYR A 236 -5.19 0.62 18.31
N ILE A 237 -6.41 0.67 17.81
CA ILE A 237 -7.14 1.93 17.55
C ILE A 237 -7.36 2.73 18.83
N ALA A 238 -7.65 2.06 19.97
CA ALA A 238 -7.77 2.73 21.25
C ALA A 238 -6.46 3.40 21.69
N LEU A 239 -5.33 2.71 21.53
CA LEU A 239 -3.99 3.26 21.81
C LEU A 239 -3.66 4.45 20.89
N VAL A 240 -3.93 4.34 19.59
CA VAL A 240 -3.70 5.44 18.64
C VAL A 240 -4.53 6.67 19.01
N ARG A 241 -5.82 6.50 19.36
CA ARG A 241 -6.68 7.60 19.85
C ARG A 241 -6.13 8.25 21.11
N GLN A 242 -5.68 7.44 22.06
CA GLN A 242 -5.08 7.95 23.30
C GLN A 242 -3.82 8.79 23.01
N GLU A 243 -2.92 8.30 22.17
CA GLU A 243 -1.71 9.04 21.79
C GLU A 243 -2.07 10.30 20.96
N ARG A 244 -3.08 10.23 20.09
CA ARG A 244 -3.55 11.39 19.31
C ARG A 244 -4.06 12.52 20.19
N THR A 245 -4.75 12.19 21.30
CA THR A 245 -5.22 13.17 22.29
C THR A 245 -4.05 13.83 23.05
N ARG A 246 -2.91 13.15 23.19
CA ARG A 246 -1.72 13.72 23.85
C ARG A 246 -0.96 14.72 22.96
N LEU A 247 -1.18 14.68 21.65
CA LEU A 247 -0.53 15.56 20.67
C LEU A 247 -1.30 16.86 20.44
N GLY A 248 -2.57 16.90 20.77
CA GLY A 248 -3.46 18.06 20.57
C GLY A 248 -3.81 18.73 21.82
#